data_63009b1dd4cefbd84f4e31a38d1855ff
#
_entry.id   63009b1dd4cefbd84f4e31a38d1855ff
#
_cell.length_a   1.000
_cell.length_b   1.000
_cell.length_c   1.000
_cell.angle_alpha   90.00
_cell.angle_beta   90.00
_cell.angle_gamma   90.00
#
_symmetry.space_group_name_H-M   'P 1'
#
loop_
_entity.id
_entity.type
_entity.pdbx_description
1 polymer ?
#
loop_
_entity_poly.entity_id
_entity_poly.type
_entity_poly.pdbx_seq_one_letter_code
_entity_poly.pdbx_strand_id
1 'polypeptide(L)'
;EETLKNFERELAVVQRSTDSIHARLNDVKIEQALPSEQDEPLRVDSVAYEPGGPYAPDKNRIREEGMMIFAVLFILIPVCLEFIDNRVKSPWDIEVFVGNDLIGGIPKISQVEERERPLIVGNDLDDGLTEAFRSMYSRIQMNSQTDYPKLILVTSAIPSEGKSLISANLAYSCANHGRKTILVDFDLRRPGLHKFCNLENS
;
A
#
# COMPACT_ATOMS: atom_id res chain seq x y z
N GLU A 1 107.59 17.65 -5.00
CA GLU A 1 106.32 17.88 -4.41
C GLU A 1 105.29 18.45 -5.48
N GLU A 2 105.76 19.30 -6.35
CA GLU A 2 104.91 19.94 -7.38
C GLU A 2 104.47 18.96 -8.47
N THR A 3 105.37 18.03 -8.85
CA THR A 3 105.05 16.99 -9.82
C THR A 3 103.99 16.01 -9.33
N LEU A 4 103.93 15.70 -8.07
CA LEU A 4 102.93 14.81 -7.47
C LEU A 4 101.55 15.47 -7.45
N LYS A 5 101.45 16.74 -7.11
CA LYS A 5 100.25 17.52 -7.12
C LYS A 5 99.62 17.69 -8.53
N ASN A 6 100.51 17.81 -9.55
CA ASN A 6 100.04 17.88 -10.91
C ASN A 6 99.46 16.52 -11.41
N PHE A 7 100.10 15.40 -11.03
CA PHE A 7 99.58 14.05 -11.31
C PHE A 7 98.25 13.79 -10.65
N GLU A 8 98.06 14.20 -9.38
CA GLU A 8 96.81 14.07 -8.66
C GLU A 8 95.69 14.88 -9.33
N ARG A 9 96.03 16.11 -9.84
CA ARG A 9 95.02 16.91 -10.60
C ARG A 9 94.67 16.29 -11.93
N GLU A 10 95.63 15.76 -12.68
CA GLU A 10 95.30 15.02 -13.93
C GLU A 10 94.48 13.79 -13.69
N LEU A 11 94.75 13.01 -12.64
CA LEU A 11 93.99 11.84 -12.26
C LEU A 11 92.59 12.21 -11.87
N ALA A 12 92.42 13.29 -11.13
CA ALA A 12 91.05 13.78 -10.76
C ALA A 12 90.24 14.27 -11.96
N VAL A 13 90.92 14.88 -12.95
CA VAL A 13 90.22 15.32 -14.21
C VAL A 13 89.84 14.11 -15.04
N VAL A 14 90.70 13.09 -15.19
CA VAL A 14 90.43 11.88 -15.94
C VAL A 14 89.28 11.10 -15.24
N GLN A 15 89.29 10.97 -13.94
CA GLN A 15 88.27 10.35 -13.17
C GLN A 15 86.90 11.04 -13.41
N ARG A 16 86.84 12.38 -13.30
CA ARG A 16 85.60 13.15 -13.56
C ARG A 16 85.07 12.94 -15.03
N SER A 17 85.98 12.91 -15.97
CA SER A 17 85.58 12.68 -17.38
C SER A 17 85.05 11.26 -17.57
N THR A 18 85.64 10.27 -16.95
CA THR A 18 85.18 8.87 -17.00
C THR A 18 83.82 8.72 -16.34
N ASP A 19 83.59 9.33 -15.18
CA ASP A 19 82.30 9.33 -14.50
C ASP A 19 81.21 10.03 -15.34
N SER A 20 81.52 11.13 -16.01
CA SER A 20 80.59 11.82 -16.88
C SER A 20 80.28 11.02 -18.13
N ILE A 21 81.20 10.24 -18.69
CA ILE A 21 80.94 9.34 -19.81
C ILE A 21 80.10 8.15 -19.36
N HIS A 22 80.38 7.61 -18.17
CA HIS A 22 79.54 6.52 -17.62
C HIS A 22 78.08 6.96 -17.35
N ALA A 23 77.86 8.17 -16.84
CA ALA A 23 76.58 8.76 -16.61
C ALA A 23 75.82 8.89 -17.97
N ARG A 24 76.47 9.45 -19.02
CA ARG A 24 75.88 9.56 -20.33
C ARG A 24 75.59 8.21 -20.99
N LEU A 25 76.46 7.22 -20.79
CA LEU A 25 76.27 5.86 -21.29
C LEU A 25 75.05 5.17 -20.62
N ASN A 26 74.89 5.42 -19.32
CA ASN A 26 73.70 4.92 -18.62
C ASN A 26 72.42 5.62 -19.10
N ASP A 27 72.45 6.94 -19.33
CA ASP A 27 71.27 7.66 -19.84
C ASP A 27 70.91 7.16 -21.25
N VAL A 28 71.88 6.94 -22.14
CA VAL A 28 71.61 6.36 -23.48
C VAL A 28 71.10 4.91 -23.37
N LYS A 29 71.63 4.12 -22.43
CA LYS A 29 71.12 2.75 -22.22
C LYS A 29 69.71 2.73 -21.70
N ILE A 30 69.36 3.67 -20.82
CA ILE A 30 67.98 3.83 -20.35
C ILE A 30 67.05 4.25 -21.46
N GLU A 31 67.53 5.19 -22.31
CA GLU A 31 66.74 5.66 -23.48
C GLU A 31 66.57 4.61 -24.55
N GLN A 32 67.54 3.70 -24.74
CA GLN A 32 67.44 2.53 -25.60
C GLN A 32 66.63 1.36 -24.96
N ALA A 33 66.52 1.32 -23.63
CA ALA A 33 65.76 0.28 -22.95
C ALA A 33 64.28 0.68 -22.76
N LEU A 34 63.95 1.97 -22.91
CA LEU A 34 62.53 2.38 -23.01
C LEU A 34 62.04 1.98 -24.39
N PRO A 35 60.97 1.17 -24.48
CA PRO A 35 60.32 0.95 -25.77
C PRO A 35 59.91 2.29 -26.32
N SER A 36 60.48 2.71 -27.48
CA SER A 36 60.00 3.88 -28.16
C SER A 36 58.51 3.64 -28.48
N GLU A 37 57.67 4.50 -28.02
CA GLU A 37 56.21 4.47 -28.33
C GLU A 37 55.95 4.43 -29.83
N GLN A 38 56.98 4.63 -30.66
CA GLN A 38 56.92 4.68 -32.13
C GLN A 38 57.17 3.34 -32.82
N ASP A 39 57.73 2.32 -32.10
CA ASP A 39 58.10 1.05 -32.71
C ASP A 39 57.21 -0.14 -32.33
N GLU A 40 56.08 0.12 -31.60
CA GLU A 40 55.09 -0.89 -31.47
C GLU A 40 54.33 -0.98 -32.82
N PRO A 41 54.55 -2.04 -33.60
CA PRO A 41 53.85 -2.17 -34.88
C PRO A 41 52.37 -2.22 -34.52
N LEU A 42 51.58 -1.25 -35.01
CA LEU A 42 50.13 -1.23 -34.90
C LEU A 42 49.63 -2.63 -35.29
N ARG A 43 49.36 -3.44 -34.28
CA ARG A 43 48.86 -4.77 -34.45
C ARG A 43 47.36 -4.65 -34.68
N VAL A 44 46.90 -4.89 -35.87
CA VAL A 44 45.49 -5.01 -36.16
C VAL A 44 45.02 -6.33 -35.52
N ASP A 45 44.55 -6.26 -34.31
CA ASP A 45 44.09 -7.43 -33.55
C ASP A 45 42.81 -8.03 -34.18
N SER A 46 41.98 -7.21 -34.78
CA SER A 46 40.77 -7.65 -35.47
C SER A 46 40.36 -6.65 -36.56
N VAL A 47 39.83 -7.18 -37.64
CA VAL A 47 39.17 -6.34 -38.66
C VAL A 47 37.87 -5.80 -38.03
N ALA A 48 37.67 -4.49 -38.07
CA ALA A 48 36.41 -3.89 -37.68
C ALA A 48 35.27 -4.46 -38.53
N TYR A 49 34.28 -5.06 -37.87
CA TYR A 49 33.07 -5.54 -38.55
C TYR A 49 31.85 -4.75 -38.01
N GLU A 50 30.89 -4.57 -38.87
CA GLU A 50 29.63 -3.98 -38.45
C GLU A 50 28.91 -4.91 -37.46
N PRO A 51 28.54 -4.45 -36.24
CA PRO A 51 27.78 -5.25 -35.32
C PRO A 51 26.43 -5.63 -35.94
N GLY A 52 26.07 -6.92 -35.96
CA GLY A 52 24.84 -7.44 -36.55
C GLY A 52 23.54 -6.98 -35.86
N GLY A 53 23.64 -6.08 -34.89
CA GLY A 53 22.49 -5.51 -34.17
C GLY A 53 22.89 -4.42 -33.19
N PRO A 54 21.93 -3.67 -32.64
CA PRO A 54 22.18 -2.61 -31.71
C PRO A 54 22.77 -3.19 -30.39
N TYR A 55 23.91 -2.68 -30.00
CA TYR A 55 24.62 -3.07 -28.80
C TYR A 55 23.91 -2.57 -27.52
N ALA A 56 23.24 -1.43 -27.59
CA ALA A 56 22.51 -0.83 -26.48
C ALA A 56 21.26 -0.09 -27.01
N PRO A 57 20.16 -0.06 -26.28
CA PRO A 57 19.92 -0.75 -24.99
C PRO A 57 19.59 -2.25 -25.17
N ASP A 58 19.93 -3.08 -24.20
CA ASP A 58 19.55 -4.50 -24.19
C ASP A 58 18.06 -4.63 -23.89
N LYS A 59 17.28 -4.85 -24.95
CA LYS A 59 15.80 -4.94 -24.86
C LYS A 59 15.33 -6.09 -23.96
N ASN A 60 16.09 -7.16 -23.88
CA ASN A 60 15.72 -8.30 -23.05
C ASN A 60 15.87 -7.98 -21.58
N ARG A 61 16.98 -7.36 -21.21
CA ARG A 61 17.23 -6.91 -19.84
C ARG A 61 16.20 -5.90 -19.35
N ILE A 62 15.89 -4.90 -20.19
CA ILE A 62 14.85 -3.91 -19.85
C ILE A 62 13.50 -4.58 -19.66
N ARG A 63 13.15 -5.57 -20.50
CA ARG A 63 11.90 -6.31 -20.37
C ARG A 63 11.85 -7.13 -19.07
N GLU A 64 12.92 -7.81 -18.72
CA GLU A 64 13.02 -8.60 -17.48
C GLU A 64 12.94 -7.72 -16.25
N GLU A 65 13.69 -6.63 -16.21
CA GLU A 65 13.64 -5.65 -15.12
C GLU A 65 12.25 -5.00 -15.00
N GLY A 66 11.66 -4.62 -16.14
CA GLY A 66 10.29 -4.07 -16.18
C GLY A 66 9.23 -5.07 -15.71
N MET A 67 9.35 -6.34 -16.09
CA MET A 67 8.43 -7.39 -15.64
C MET A 67 8.56 -7.68 -14.14
N MET A 68 9.78 -7.64 -13.61
CA MET A 68 10.01 -7.79 -12.17
C MET A 68 9.38 -6.63 -11.37
N ILE A 69 9.61 -5.39 -11.80
CA ILE A 69 9.01 -4.22 -11.16
C ILE A 69 7.48 -4.29 -11.23
N PHE A 70 6.94 -4.64 -12.39
CA PHE A 70 5.50 -4.81 -12.56
C PHE A 70 4.93 -5.87 -11.62
N ALA A 71 5.57 -7.02 -11.49
CA ALA A 71 5.14 -8.09 -10.59
C ALA A 71 5.13 -7.64 -9.11
N VAL A 72 6.17 -6.91 -8.69
CA VAL A 72 6.25 -6.35 -7.33
C VAL A 72 5.12 -5.33 -7.11
N LEU A 73 4.91 -4.40 -8.03
CA LEU A 73 3.85 -3.39 -7.92
C LEU A 73 2.45 -4.02 -7.97
N PHE A 74 2.26 -5.06 -8.78
CA PHE A 74 0.99 -5.77 -8.89
C PHE A 74 0.55 -6.41 -7.57
N ILE A 75 1.49 -6.85 -6.76
CA ILE A 75 1.21 -7.39 -5.42
C ILE A 75 1.14 -6.28 -4.38
N LEU A 76 2.06 -5.32 -4.44
CA LEU A 76 2.20 -4.27 -3.42
C LEU A 76 1.00 -3.32 -3.40
N ILE A 77 0.50 -2.91 -4.59
CA ILE A 77 -0.60 -1.95 -4.68
C ILE A 77 -1.88 -2.46 -4.00
N PRO A 78 -2.40 -3.67 -4.29
CA PRO A 78 -3.57 -4.20 -3.60
C PRO A 78 -3.38 -4.33 -2.09
N VAL A 79 -2.20 -4.75 -1.64
CA VAL A 79 -1.89 -4.86 -0.22
C VAL A 79 -1.91 -3.49 0.46
N CYS A 80 -1.30 -2.47 -0.16
CA CYS A 80 -1.35 -1.11 0.37
C CYS A 80 -2.79 -0.55 0.42
N LEU A 81 -3.59 -0.81 -0.62
CA LEU A 81 -4.99 -0.38 -0.65
C LEU A 81 -5.81 -1.07 0.45
N GLU A 82 -5.56 -2.35 0.74
CA GLU A 82 -6.21 -3.07 1.83
C GLU A 82 -5.86 -2.48 3.20
N PHE A 83 -4.61 -2.07 3.42
CA PHE A 83 -4.21 -1.42 4.67
C PHE A 83 -4.85 -0.04 4.89
N ILE A 84 -5.18 0.66 3.81
CA ILE A 84 -5.83 1.99 3.87
C ILE A 84 -7.35 1.86 4.04
N ASP A 85 -7.92 0.70 3.64
CA ASP A 85 -9.37 0.48 3.70
C ASP A 85 -9.84 0.12 5.12
N ASN A 86 -10.19 1.14 5.89
CA ASN A 86 -10.71 1.01 7.26
C ASN A 86 -12.23 0.72 7.32
N ARG A 87 -12.80 0.14 6.26
CA ARG A 87 -14.22 -0.21 6.26
C ARG A 87 -14.47 -1.47 7.07
N VAL A 88 -15.57 -1.46 7.81
CA VAL A 88 -16.08 -2.66 8.47
C VAL A 88 -16.58 -3.63 7.39
N LYS A 89 -15.87 -4.74 7.21
CA LYS A 89 -16.17 -5.77 6.20
C LYS A 89 -16.81 -7.01 6.80
N SER A 90 -16.59 -7.23 8.07
CA SER A 90 -16.95 -8.46 8.77
C SER A 90 -17.59 -8.17 10.13
N PRO A 91 -18.52 -9.01 10.59
CA PRO A 91 -18.99 -9.00 11.97
C PRO A 91 -17.86 -9.03 13.01
N TRP A 92 -16.80 -9.74 12.70
CA TRP A 92 -15.62 -9.89 13.55
C TRP A 92 -14.86 -8.56 13.74
N ASP A 93 -14.86 -7.70 12.74
CA ASP A 93 -14.23 -6.38 12.84
C ASP A 93 -14.89 -5.54 13.94
N ILE A 94 -16.22 -5.65 14.11
CA ILE A 94 -16.96 -4.93 15.14
C ILE A 94 -16.57 -5.46 16.54
N GLU A 95 -16.55 -6.76 16.72
CA GLU A 95 -16.24 -7.38 18.01
C GLU A 95 -14.79 -7.07 18.43
N VAL A 96 -13.84 -7.13 17.50
CA VAL A 96 -12.41 -6.92 17.78
C VAL A 96 -12.05 -5.45 17.91
N PHE A 97 -12.53 -4.58 17.02
CA PHE A 97 -12.14 -3.17 16.99
C PHE A 97 -13.01 -2.29 17.88
N VAL A 98 -14.31 -2.61 18.01
CA VAL A 98 -15.25 -1.81 18.79
C VAL A 98 -15.45 -2.39 20.19
N GLY A 99 -15.20 -3.69 20.36
CA GLY A 99 -15.33 -4.37 21.64
C GLY A 99 -16.79 -4.55 22.10
N ASN A 100 -17.76 -4.44 21.20
CA ASN A 100 -19.17 -4.60 21.47
C ASN A 100 -19.74 -5.77 20.67
N ASP A 101 -20.73 -6.45 21.26
CA ASP A 101 -21.42 -7.54 20.60
C ASP A 101 -22.21 -7.05 19.39
N LEU A 102 -22.08 -7.76 18.29
CA LEU A 102 -22.91 -7.52 17.10
C LEU A 102 -24.33 -8.01 17.36
N ILE A 103 -25.30 -7.11 17.41
CA ILE A 103 -26.71 -7.45 17.65
C ILE A 103 -27.35 -8.07 16.40
N GLY A 104 -26.95 -7.66 15.19
CA GLY A 104 -27.48 -8.21 13.95
C GLY A 104 -26.91 -7.52 12.72
N GLY A 105 -27.07 -8.19 11.59
CA GLY A 105 -26.74 -7.65 10.28
C GLY A 105 -27.98 -7.62 9.40
N ILE A 106 -28.28 -6.48 8.80
CA ILE A 106 -29.39 -6.35 7.84
C ILE A 106 -28.79 -6.45 6.43
N PRO A 107 -29.20 -7.40 5.61
CA PRO A 107 -28.72 -7.52 4.25
C PRO A 107 -29.16 -6.29 3.42
N LYS A 108 -28.46 -6.09 2.30
CA LYS A 108 -28.76 -4.97 1.41
C LYS A 108 -30.18 -5.08 0.87
N ILE A 109 -30.97 -4.05 1.13
CA ILE A 109 -32.38 -3.97 0.67
C ILE A 109 -32.39 -3.54 -0.80
N SER A 110 -32.61 -4.47 -1.72
CA SER A 110 -32.64 -4.20 -3.17
C SER A 110 -33.99 -4.42 -3.80
N GLN A 111 -34.85 -5.23 -3.18
CA GLN A 111 -36.12 -5.67 -3.78
C GLN A 111 -37.32 -4.91 -3.27
N VAL A 112 -37.20 -4.14 -2.18
CA VAL A 112 -38.30 -3.39 -1.55
C VAL A 112 -38.22 -1.93 -1.93
N GLU A 113 -39.35 -1.34 -2.35
CA GLU A 113 -39.44 0.07 -2.68
C GLU A 113 -39.08 0.95 -1.45
N GLU A 114 -38.47 2.09 -1.70
CA GLU A 114 -37.98 2.94 -0.63
C GLU A 114 -39.06 3.39 0.37
N ARG A 115 -40.29 3.58 -0.14
CA ARG A 115 -41.45 3.96 0.67
C ARG A 115 -41.96 2.85 1.60
N GLU A 116 -41.72 1.58 1.23
CA GLU A 116 -42.20 0.41 1.96
C GLU A 116 -41.15 -0.14 2.94
N ARG A 117 -39.88 0.27 2.80
CA ARG A 117 -38.80 -0.22 3.64
C ARG A 117 -39.04 -0.08 5.15
N PRO A 118 -39.71 0.95 5.67
CA PRO A 118 -40.03 1.04 7.10
C PRO A 118 -41.06 0.01 7.58
N LEU A 119 -41.80 -0.58 6.66
CA LEU A 119 -42.89 -1.52 6.94
C LEU A 119 -42.55 -2.96 6.52
N ILE A 120 -41.26 -3.28 6.31
CA ILE A 120 -40.85 -4.61 5.86
C ILE A 120 -41.37 -5.69 6.79
N VAL A 121 -41.15 -5.55 8.07
CA VAL A 121 -41.63 -6.51 9.09
C VAL A 121 -43.14 -6.42 9.28
N GLY A 122 -43.71 -5.22 9.21
CA GLY A 122 -45.12 -5.01 9.40
C GLY A 122 -45.98 -5.62 8.30
N ASN A 123 -45.53 -5.57 7.06
CA ASN A 123 -46.26 -6.06 5.88
C ASN A 123 -45.68 -7.40 5.34
N ASP A 124 -44.67 -7.96 6.00
CA ASP A 124 -43.99 -9.22 5.60
C ASP A 124 -43.52 -9.19 4.13
N LEU A 125 -42.88 -8.08 3.73
CA LEU A 125 -42.52 -7.80 2.34
C LEU A 125 -41.32 -8.64 1.84
N ASP A 126 -40.50 -9.10 2.76
CA ASP A 126 -39.31 -9.90 2.46
C ASP A 126 -39.01 -10.82 3.65
N ASP A 127 -39.10 -12.13 3.43
CA ASP A 127 -38.88 -13.14 4.47
C ASP A 127 -37.47 -13.06 5.08
N GLY A 128 -36.44 -12.80 4.27
CA GLY A 128 -35.07 -12.74 4.71
C GLY A 128 -34.79 -11.51 5.60
N LEU A 129 -35.40 -10.38 5.22
CA LEU A 129 -35.27 -9.14 6.02
C LEU A 129 -36.11 -9.24 7.30
N THR A 130 -37.32 -9.80 7.23
CA THR A 130 -38.20 -10.04 8.37
C THR A 130 -37.48 -10.95 9.39
N GLU A 131 -36.84 -12.02 8.92
CA GLU A 131 -36.03 -12.91 9.79
C GLU A 131 -34.81 -12.23 10.37
N ALA A 132 -34.15 -11.34 9.63
CA ALA A 132 -33.02 -10.56 10.18
C ALA A 132 -33.46 -9.68 11.35
N PHE A 133 -34.59 -9.00 11.26
CA PHE A 133 -35.15 -8.21 12.38
C PHE A 133 -35.64 -9.09 13.54
N ARG A 134 -36.22 -10.25 13.26
CA ARG A 134 -36.58 -11.23 14.30
C ARG A 134 -35.38 -11.76 15.04
N SER A 135 -34.30 -12.06 14.32
CA SER A 135 -33.02 -12.46 14.90
C SER A 135 -32.43 -11.36 15.77
N MET A 136 -32.49 -10.10 15.32
CA MET A 136 -32.06 -8.94 16.08
C MET A 136 -32.85 -8.80 17.38
N TYR A 137 -34.18 -8.92 17.34
CA TYR A 137 -35.03 -8.94 18.53
C TYR A 137 -34.59 -10.02 19.52
N SER A 138 -34.38 -11.25 19.04
CA SER A 138 -33.97 -12.38 19.89
C SER A 138 -32.61 -12.14 20.55
N ARG A 139 -31.64 -11.57 19.81
CA ARG A 139 -30.31 -11.25 20.37
C ARG A 139 -30.38 -10.14 21.42
N ILE A 140 -31.21 -9.10 21.21
CA ILE A 140 -31.44 -8.08 22.24
C ILE A 140 -32.01 -8.70 23.50
N GLN A 141 -32.94 -9.66 23.36
CA GLN A 141 -33.51 -10.38 24.49
C GLN A 141 -32.47 -11.24 25.24
N MET A 142 -31.61 -11.93 24.48
CA MET A 142 -30.57 -12.80 25.06
C MET A 142 -29.46 -12.02 25.76
N ASN A 143 -29.10 -10.85 25.24
CA ASN A 143 -28.09 -10.01 25.87
C ASN A 143 -28.60 -9.25 27.09
N SER A 144 -29.90 -9.23 27.31
CA SER A 144 -30.51 -8.66 28.52
C SER A 144 -30.47 -9.68 29.65
N GLN A 145 -29.84 -9.32 30.77
CA GLN A 145 -29.61 -10.26 31.90
C GLN A 145 -30.86 -10.67 32.67
N THR A 146 -31.94 -9.92 32.55
CA THR A 146 -33.17 -10.18 33.31
C THR A 146 -34.44 -10.14 32.44
N ASP A 147 -34.69 -9.00 31.81
CA ASP A 147 -35.85 -8.75 30.95
C ASP A 147 -35.46 -7.99 29.70
N TYR A 148 -36.33 -8.03 28.67
CA TYR A 148 -36.13 -7.21 27.48
C TYR A 148 -36.04 -5.73 27.86
N PRO A 149 -35.09 -4.96 27.28
CA PRO A 149 -34.89 -3.57 27.63
C PRO A 149 -36.13 -2.74 27.42
N LYS A 150 -36.51 -1.92 28.43
CA LYS A 150 -37.66 -1.03 28.37
C LYS A 150 -37.46 0.17 27.42
N LEU A 151 -36.22 0.56 27.24
CA LEU A 151 -35.83 1.67 26.39
C LEU A 151 -34.67 1.23 25.48
N ILE A 152 -34.84 1.46 24.18
CA ILE A 152 -33.82 1.21 23.16
C ILE A 152 -33.58 2.52 22.43
N LEU A 153 -32.32 2.98 22.42
CA LEU A 153 -31.90 4.14 21.63
C LEU A 153 -31.14 3.67 20.39
N VAL A 154 -31.65 4.07 19.22
CA VAL A 154 -31.00 3.81 17.94
C VAL A 154 -30.32 5.09 17.46
N THR A 155 -29.01 5.05 17.28
CA THR A 155 -28.22 6.21 16.82
C THR A 155 -27.26 5.79 15.69
N SER A 156 -26.65 6.78 15.03
CA SER A 156 -25.62 6.55 14.02
C SER A 156 -24.65 7.73 13.96
N ALA A 157 -23.46 7.50 13.38
CA ALA A 157 -22.40 8.49 13.29
C ALA A 157 -22.71 9.59 12.25
N ILE A 158 -23.33 9.18 11.13
CA ILE A 158 -23.65 10.09 10.03
C ILE A 158 -25.13 10.00 9.61
N PRO A 159 -25.65 11.03 8.93
CA PRO A 159 -27.01 11.00 8.39
C PRO A 159 -27.20 9.89 7.36
N SER A 160 -28.43 9.39 7.22
CA SER A 160 -28.84 8.40 6.20
C SER A 160 -28.24 7.01 6.33
N GLU A 161 -27.76 6.61 7.49
CA GLU A 161 -27.28 5.24 7.78
C GLU A 161 -28.39 4.24 8.11
N GLY A 162 -29.64 4.64 7.99
CA GLY A 162 -30.78 3.75 8.19
C GLY A 162 -31.37 3.68 9.60
N LYS A 163 -31.05 4.65 10.50
CA LYS A 163 -31.61 4.73 11.87
C LYS A 163 -33.11 4.54 11.90
N SER A 164 -33.84 5.36 11.15
CA SER A 164 -35.31 5.31 11.12
C SER A 164 -35.87 4.01 10.61
N LEU A 165 -35.21 3.41 9.61
CA LEU A 165 -35.56 2.12 9.06
C LEU A 165 -35.39 1.00 10.10
N ILE A 166 -34.25 0.98 10.77
CA ILE A 166 -33.95 -0.03 11.80
C ILE A 166 -34.90 0.14 12.96
N SER A 167 -35.12 1.36 13.43
CA SER A 167 -36.03 1.66 14.56
C SER A 167 -37.46 1.23 14.27
N ALA A 168 -38.00 1.53 13.09
CA ALA A 168 -39.35 1.17 12.71
C ALA A 168 -39.54 -0.35 12.63
N ASN A 169 -38.69 -1.05 11.89
CA ASN A 169 -38.81 -2.50 11.73
C ASN A 169 -38.52 -3.27 13.04
N LEU A 170 -37.59 -2.78 13.87
CA LEU A 170 -37.38 -3.35 15.20
C LEU A 170 -38.60 -3.15 16.11
N ALA A 171 -39.24 -1.96 16.07
CA ALA A 171 -40.45 -1.71 16.81
C ALA A 171 -41.59 -2.64 16.36
N TYR A 172 -41.75 -2.85 15.06
CA TYR A 172 -42.71 -3.83 14.53
C TYR A 172 -42.37 -5.26 14.99
N SER A 173 -41.10 -5.63 14.96
CA SER A 173 -40.67 -6.95 15.44
C SER A 173 -41.02 -7.12 16.93
N CYS A 174 -40.78 -6.11 17.76
CA CYS A 174 -41.18 -6.13 19.18
C CYS A 174 -42.69 -6.28 19.36
N ALA A 175 -43.49 -5.55 18.56
CA ALA A 175 -44.93 -5.62 18.63
C ALA A 175 -45.48 -7.01 18.19
N ASN A 176 -44.92 -7.59 17.13
CA ASN A 176 -45.24 -8.95 16.68
C ASN A 176 -44.99 -10.04 17.71
N HIS A 177 -44.00 -9.79 18.62
CA HIS A 177 -43.72 -10.66 19.75
C HIS A 177 -44.57 -10.32 21.00
N GLY A 178 -45.67 -9.56 20.81
CA GLY A 178 -46.66 -9.27 21.88
C GLY A 178 -46.22 -8.17 22.87
N ARG A 179 -45.13 -7.39 22.56
CA ARG A 179 -44.69 -6.31 23.42
C ARG A 179 -45.40 -5.01 23.08
N LYS A 180 -45.89 -4.30 24.09
CA LYS A 180 -46.42 -2.95 23.95
C LYS A 180 -45.24 -2.00 23.60
N THR A 181 -45.18 -1.57 22.36
CA THR A 181 -44.04 -0.81 21.83
C THR A 181 -44.51 0.57 21.39
N ILE A 182 -43.73 1.60 21.79
CA ILE A 182 -43.89 2.99 21.37
C ILE A 182 -42.64 3.38 20.61
N LEU A 183 -42.80 3.87 19.40
CA LEU A 183 -41.71 4.41 18.58
C LEU A 183 -41.73 5.92 18.64
N VAL A 184 -40.61 6.53 19.06
CA VAL A 184 -40.48 7.98 19.20
C VAL A 184 -39.39 8.50 18.27
N ASP A 185 -39.70 9.51 17.48
CA ASP A 185 -38.74 10.23 16.67
C ASP A 185 -38.09 11.34 17.51
N PHE A 186 -36.82 11.13 17.85
CA PHE A 186 -36.04 12.08 18.64
C PHE A 186 -35.12 12.95 17.76
N ASP A 187 -35.20 12.83 16.43
CA ASP A 187 -34.49 13.71 15.51
C ASP A 187 -35.27 15.02 15.36
N LEU A 188 -35.13 15.91 16.34
CA LEU A 188 -35.80 17.19 16.38
C LEU A 188 -35.34 18.17 15.29
N ARG A 189 -34.21 17.88 14.63
CA ARG A 189 -33.69 18.75 13.55
C ARG A 189 -34.29 18.38 12.19
N ARG A 190 -34.48 17.08 11.94
CA ARG A 190 -35.02 16.55 10.67
C ARG A 190 -35.92 15.35 10.93
N PRO A 191 -37.06 15.56 11.58
CA PRO A 191 -37.96 14.48 11.87
C PRO A 191 -38.40 13.82 10.56
N GLY A 192 -38.26 12.50 10.50
CA GLY A 192 -38.53 11.73 9.26
C GLY A 192 -39.44 10.55 9.47
N LEU A 193 -39.63 10.09 10.68
CA LEU A 193 -40.32 8.87 11.01
C LEU A 193 -41.79 8.90 10.59
N HIS A 194 -42.44 10.04 10.71
CA HIS A 194 -43.83 10.24 10.25
C HIS A 194 -44.01 9.97 8.75
N LYS A 195 -43.03 10.39 7.93
CA LYS A 195 -43.03 10.16 6.48
C LYS A 195 -42.89 8.67 6.18
N PHE A 196 -42.03 7.99 6.93
CA PHE A 196 -41.82 6.55 6.80
C PHE A 196 -43.07 5.74 7.18
N CYS A 197 -43.76 6.15 8.21
CA CYS A 197 -45.00 5.47 8.65
C CYS A 197 -46.25 5.94 7.92
N ASN A 198 -46.13 6.84 6.95
CA ASN A 198 -47.22 7.45 6.21
C ASN A 198 -48.27 8.12 7.14
N LEU A 199 -47.77 8.78 8.20
CA LEU A 199 -48.59 9.48 9.18
C LEU A 199 -48.44 11.00 8.96
N GLU A 200 -49.52 11.74 9.22
CA GLU A 200 -49.49 13.21 9.25
C GLU A 200 -48.70 13.69 10.48
N ASN A 201 -47.83 14.66 10.28
CA ASN A 201 -47.08 15.28 11.37
C ASN A 201 -47.95 16.37 11.99
N SER A 202 -48.57 16.04 13.09
CA SER A 202 -49.41 16.99 13.86
C SER A 202 -48.60 17.83 14.86
#